data_4a33afcac9a7a12305a97734a3d7a331
#
_entry.id   4a33afcac9a7a12305a97734a3d7a331
#
_cell.length_a   1.000
_cell.length_b   1.000
_cell.length_c   1.000
_cell.angle_alpha   90.00
_cell.angle_beta   90.00
_cell.angle_gamma   90.00
#
_symmetry.space_group_name_H-M   'P 1'
#
loop_
_entity.id
_entity.type
_entity.pdbx_description
1 polymer ?
#
loop_
_entity_poly.entity_id
_entity_poly.type
_entity_poly.pdbx_seq_one_letter_code
_entity_poly.pdbx_strand_id
1 'polypeptide(L)'
;LKKTAKGKRNAAETNDLLVGSEGVAAENRTSRLRTRAAWMYYVEQMTQSDIADALGVGRVTIVRLLADARARNEVKITIEGKLSALTALEAALEKAFGLEQAIVAPLSSADTDPIPPISAATGAYLSEKIQHGMRIGVGWGRTLSSTLQHIGSRPVNDLKVISLLGGIVQPRRSNPPEFAWQFAQMLQGEGYLIPAPALVDSKETRTALIERCGLNTVLDMAEDLDMVLLSIGGIETASSTSYRVGLVDDQQKQSLLANGAVGDVLFHFYDADGRIVDDPVHERVMSASIESLQKTPQRLLTSGGTEKIEALLGAMKLLRPTVFITDEESAAEMLRRIGHSVPN
;
A
#
# COMPACT_ATOMS: atom_id res chain seq x y z
N LEU A 1 22.68 -43.40 -47.79
CA LEU A 1 23.01 -42.85 -46.46
C LEU A 1 22.24 -41.57 -46.23
N LYS A 2 20.94 -41.65 -45.93
CA LYS A 2 20.11 -40.55 -45.37
C LYS A 2 18.82 -41.13 -44.80
N LYS A 3 18.88 -41.75 -43.61
CA LYS A 3 17.68 -42.14 -42.84
C LYS A 3 18.09 -42.48 -41.40
N THR A 4 18.43 -41.50 -40.57
CA THR A 4 18.54 -41.73 -39.10
C THR A 4 18.62 -40.42 -38.31
N ALA A 5 17.97 -39.33 -38.72
CA ALA A 5 17.97 -38.07 -37.95
C ALA A 5 16.57 -37.56 -37.53
N LYS A 6 15.48 -38.31 -37.84
CA LYS A 6 14.10 -37.83 -37.57
C LYS A 6 13.45 -38.40 -36.31
N GLY A 7 14.09 -39.43 -35.68
CA GLY A 7 13.50 -40.10 -34.50
C GLY A 7 13.86 -39.54 -33.13
N LYS A 8 14.87 -38.67 -33.02
CA LYS A 8 15.32 -38.16 -31.71
C LYS A 8 14.75 -36.77 -31.31
N ARG A 9 14.16 -36.03 -32.23
CA ARG A 9 13.53 -34.74 -31.89
C ARG A 9 12.13 -34.89 -31.27
N ASN A 10 11.35 -35.88 -31.66
CA ASN A 10 9.99 -36.07 -31.13
C ASN A 10 9.92 -36.63 -29.71
N ALA A 11 10.97 -37.30 -29.20
CA ALA A 11 10.97 -37.86 -27.87
C ALA A 11 11.32 -36.79 -26.76
N ALA A 12 12.12 -35.78 -27.11
CA ALA A 12 12.46 -34.70 -26.20
C ALA A 12 11.29 -33.68 -26.03
N GLU A 13 10.60 -33.34 -27.12
CA GLU A 13 9.45 -32.43 -27.07
C GLU A 13 8.23 -33.08 -26.37
N THR A 14 8.05 -34.41 -26.48
CA THR A 14 6.96 -35.11 -25.77
C THR A 14 7.23 -35.22 -24.27
N ASN A 15 8.49 -35.32 -23.87
CA ASN A 15 8.83 -35.41 -22.45
C ASN A 15 8.71 -34.03 -21.75
N ASP A 16 9.02 -32.93 -22.42
CA ASP A 16 8.83 -31.57 -21.91
C ASP A 16 7.34 -31.19 -21.75
N LEU A 17 6.49 -31.65 -22.63
CA LEU A 17 5.03 -31.44 -22.54
C LEU A 17 4.39 -32.26 -21.41
N LEU A 18 4.92 -33.45 -21.10
CA LEU A 18 4.42 -34.31 -20.02
C LEU A 18 4.86 -33.76 -18.64
N VAL A 19 6.07 -33.27 -18.50
CA VAL A 19 6.56 -32.65 -17.25
C VAL A 19 5.79 -31.35 -16.95
N GLY A 20 5.45 -30.57 -17.97
CA GLY A 20 4.61 -29.37 -17.82
C GLY A 20 3.17 -29.71 -17.40
N SER A 21 2.58 -30.78 -17.91
CA SER A 21 1.20 -31.18 -17.58
C SER A 21 1.06 -31.77 -16.18
N GLU A 22 2.05 -32.52 -15.70
CA GLU A 22 2.07 -33.00 -14.30
C GLU A 22 2.25 -31.88 -13.27
N GLY A 23 3.06 -30.88 -13.56
CA GLY A 23 3.24 -29.71 -12.72
C GLY A 23 1.95 -28.89 -12.57
N VAL A 24 1.26 -28.64 -13.68
CA VAL A 24 -0.03 -27.92 -13.70
C VAL A 24 -1.14 -28.72 -12.99
N ALA A 25 -1.16 -30.04 -13.14
CA ALA A 25 -2.12 -30.90 -12.46
C ALA A 25 -1.87 -30.94 -10.94
N ALA A 26 -0.62 -30.96 -10.50
CA ALA A 26 -0.24 -30.94 -9.09
C ALA A 26 -0.56 -29.58 -8.44
N GLU A 27 -0.32 -28.47 -9.13
CA GLU A 27 -0.66 -27.11 -8.69
C GLU A 27 -2.18 -26.92 -8.56
N ASN A 28 -2.95 -27.40 -9.53
CA ASN A 28 -4.42 -27.42 -9.47
C ASN A 28 -4.95 -28.26 -8.31
N ARG A 29 -4.34 -29.39 -7.99
CA ARG A 29 -4.72 -30.23 -6.86
C ARG A 29 -4.43 -29.52 -5.53
N THR A 30 -3.28 -28.91 -5.38
CA THR A 30 -2.92 -28.13 -4.17
C THR A 30 -3.81 -26.93 -3.98
N SER A 31 -4.16 -26.22 -5.07
CA SER A 31 -5.08 -25.08 -5.03
C SER A 31 -6.47 -25.51 -4.55
N ARG A 32 -7.02 -26.61 -5.11
CA ARG A 32 -8.33 -27.14 -4.67
C ARG A 32 -8.34 -27.59 -3.20
N LEU A 33 -7.27 -28.22 -2.73
CA LEU A 33 -7.11 -28.62 -1.33
C LEU A 33 -7.07 -27.40 -0.41
N ARG A 34 -6.33 -26.35 -0.80
CA ARG A 34 -6.21 -25.10 -0.04
C ARG A 34 -7.56 -24.40 0.10
N THR A 35 -8.26 -24.19 -1.03
CA THR A 35 -9.59 -23.56 -1.02
C THR A 35 -10.59 -24.38 -0.20
N ARG A 36 -10.56 -25.70 -0.30
CA ARG A 36 -11.46 -26.56 0.47
C ARG A 36 -11.16 -26.54 1.96
N ALA A 37 -9.89 -26.57 2.36
CA ALA A 37 -9.48 -26.43 3.76
C ALA A 37 -9.91 -25.07 4.33
N ALA A 38 -9.76 -23.99 3.55
CA ALA A 38 -10.20 -22.67 3.94
C ALA A 38 -11.74 -22.61 4.13
N TRP A 39 -12.51 -23.18 3.20
CA TRP A 39 -13.96 -23.26 3.33
C TRP A 39 -14.39 -24.00 4.61
N MET A 40 -13.85 -25.20 4.86
CA MET A 40 -14.15 -26.01 6.03
C MET A 40 -13.81 -25.27 7.34
N TYR A 41 -12.71 -24.52 7.36
CA TYR A 41 -12.28 -23.78 8.54
C TYR A 41 -13.11 -22.53 8.80
N TYR A 42 -13.27 -21.65 7.79
CA TYR A 42 -13.87 -20.33 7.95
C TYR A 42 -15.39 -20.31 7.80
N VAL A 43 -15.96 -21.22 7.02
CA VAL A 43 -17.41 -21.27 6.74
C VAL A 43 -18.08 -22.36 7.56
N GLU A 44 -17.53 -23.59 7.57
CA GLU A 44 -18.08 -24.71 8.32
C GLU A 44 -17.60 -24.75 9.78
N GLN A 45 -16.65 -23.89 10.17
CA GLN A 45 -16.10 -23.74 11.53
C GLN A 45 -15.50 -25.03 12.10
N MET A 46 -14.99 -25.89 11.24
CA MET A 46 -14.33 -27.13 11.64
C MET A 46 -12.97 -26.87 12.28
N THR A 47 -12.56 -27.74 13.21
CA THR A 47 -11.20 -27.65 13.76
C THR A 47 -10.16 -28.12 12.73
N GLN A 48 -8.91 -27.66 12.87
CA GLN A 48 -7.81 -28.08 12.00
C GLN A 48 -7.60 -29.60 12.01
N SER A 49 -7.90 -30.27 13.11
CA SER A 49 -7.82 -31.72 13.23
C SER A 49 -8.91 -32.41 12.43
N ASP A 50 -10.16 -31.98 12.55
CA ASP A 50 -11.27 -32.54 11.80
C ASP A 50 -11.11 -32.34 10.30
N ILE A 51 -10.57 -31.18 9.88
CA ILE A 51 -10.24 -30.91 8.47
C ILE A 51 -9.14 -31.85 7.98
N ALA A 52 -8.13 -32.08 8.80
CA ALA A 52 -7.02 -32.99 8.46
C ALA A 52 -7.56 -34.41 8.22
N ASP A 53 -8.43 -34.91 9.10
CA ASP A 53 -9.06 -36.21 9.00
C ASP A 53 -9.97 -36.28 7.74
N ALA A 54 -10.81 -35.26 7.53
CA ALA A 54 -11.74 -35.21 6.40
C ALA A 54 -11.03 -35.12 5.01
N LEU A 55 -9.87 -34.47 4.96
CA LEU A 55 -9.10 -34.33 3.72
C LEU A 55 -7.99 -35.40 3.54
N GLY A 56 -7.79 -36.26 4.55
CA GLY A 56 -6.77 -37.32 4.53
C GLY A 56 -5.33 -36.76 4.48
N VAL A 57 -5.08 -35.65 5.18
CA VAL A 57 -3.74 -34.99 5.25
C VAL A 57 -3.35 -34.72 6.71
N GLY A 58 -2.07 -34.44 6.95
CA GLY A 58 -1.62 -34.11 8.29
C GLY A 58 -2.07 -32.71 8.75
N ARG A 59 -2.32 -32.50 10.07
CA ARG A 59 -2.70 -31.21 10.65
C ARG A 59 -1.74 -30.09 10.28
N VAL A 60 -0.43 -30.35 10.25
CA VAL A 60 0.59 -29.36 9.82
C VAL A 60 0.35 -28.90 8.39
N THR A 61 -0.10 -29.82 7.51
CA THR A 61 -0.47 -29.46 6.15
C THR A 61 -1.67 -28.50 6.12
N ILE A 62 -2.68 -28.75 6.96
CA ILE A 62 -3.85 -27.86 7.08
C ILE A 62 -3.42 -26.46 7.55
N VAL A 63 -2.58 -26.36 8.59
CA VAL A 63 -2.04 -25.07 9.06
C VAL A 63 -1.38 -24.29 7.93
N ARG A 64 -0.53 -24.98 7.13
CA ARG A 64 0.14 -24.37 5.99
C ARG A 64 -0.84 -23.97 4.89
N LEU A 65 -1.80 -24.80 4.53
CA LEU A 65 -2.81 -24.49 3.53
C LEU A 65 -3.66 -23.28 3.92
N LEU A 66 -4.04 -23.15 5.18
CA LEU A 66 -4.81 -22.00 5.70
C LEU A 66 -3.96 -20.70 5.68
N ALA A 67 -2.68 -20.80 6.03
CA ALA A 67 -1.76 -19.68 5.93
C ALA A 67 -1.56 -19.25 4.48
N ASP A 68 -1.37 -20.20 3.56
CA ASP A 68 -1.24 -19.95 2.13
C ASP A 68 -2.52 -19.34 1.53
N ALA A 69 -3.70 -19.78 1.96
CA ALA A 69 -4.99 -19.22 1.51
C ALA A 69 -5.11 -17.74 1.88
N ARG A 70 -4.69 -17.37 3.09
CA ARG A 70 -4.63 -15.96 3.51
C ARG A 70 -3.60 -15.17 2.72
N ALA A 71 -2.40 -15.69 2.57
CA ALA A 71 -1.31 -15.04 1.82
C ALA A 71 -1.65 -14.80 0.35
N ARG A 72 -2.51 -15.65 -0.23
CA ARG A 72 -3.00 -15.55 -1.62
C ARG A 72 -4.32 -14.80 -1.77
N ASN A 73 -4.83 -14.20 -0.70
CA ASN A 73 -6.11 -13.48 -0.67
C ASN A 73 -7.34 -14.33 -1.09
N GLU A 74 -7.26 -15.65 -0.95
CA GLU A 74 -8.38 -16.55 -1.18
C GLU A 74 -9.41 -16.50 -0.02
N VAL A 75 -8.99 -15.92 1.12
CA VAL A 75 -9.84 -15.68 2.32
C VAL A 75 -9.72 -14.22 2.69
N LYS A 76 -10.88 -13.57 2.82
CA LYS A 76 -11.00 -12.21 3.36
C LYS A 76 -11.79 -12.29 4.67
N ILE A 77 -11.26 -11.70 5.73
CA ILE A 77 -11.91 -11.63 7.05
C ILE A 77 -12.22 -10.17 7.31
N THR A 78 -13.47 -9.85 7.53
CA THR A 78 -13.94 -8.52 7.94
C THR A 78 -14.48 -8.63 9.36
N ILE A 79 -14.04 -7.72 10.24
CA ILE A 79 -14.59 -7.61 11.60
C ILE A 79 -15.42 -6.34 11.64
N GLU A 80 -16.71 -6.49 11.88
CA GLU A 80 -17.64 -5.38 12.03
C GLU A 80 -17.87 -5.13 13.53
N GLY A 81 -17.63 -3.90 13.98
CA GLY A 81 -17.84 -3.49 15.37
C GLY A 81 -17.04 -2.25 15.72
N LYS A 82 -17.60 -1.41 16.60
CA LYS A 82 -16.90 -0.26 17.18
C LYS A 82 -16.40 -0.64 18.57
N LEU A 83 -15.10 -0.50 18.79
CA LEU A 83 -14.51 -0.60 20.13
C LEU A 83 -14.66 0.78 20.80
N SER A 84 -15.33 0.86 21.94
CA SER A 84 -15.64 2.15 22.59
C SER A 84 -14.41 2.98 22.95
N ALA A 85 -13.32 2.34 23.36
CA ALA A 85 -12.06 3.01 23.66
C ALA A 85 -11.46 3.66 22.40
N LEU A 86 -11.50 3.00 21.25
CA LEU A 86 -11.00 3.53 19.99
C LEU A 86 -11.85 4.70 19.49
N THR A 87 -13.17 4.66 19.69
CA THR A 87 -14.07 5.77 19.34
C THR A 87 -13.71 7.07 20.10
N ALA A 88 -13.26 6.95 21.32
CA ALA A 88 -12.79 8.13 22.08
C ALA A 88 -11.47 8.72 21.54
N LEU A 89 -10.53 7.85 21.10
CA LEU A 89 -9.30 8.28 20.43
C LEU A 89 -9.59 8.91 19.07
N GLU A 90 -10.50 8.32 18.29
CA GLU A 90 -10.95 8.86 17.01
C GLU A 90 -11.50 10.28 17.18
N ALA A 91 -12.45 10.48 18.08
CA ALA A 91 -13.01 11.80 18.35
C ALA A 91 -11.97 12.83 18.86
N ALA A 92 -10.99 12.38 19.65
CA ALA A 92 -9.89 13.23 20.11
C ALA A 92 -8.98 13.68 18.95
N LEU A 93 -8.64 12.77 18.03
CA LEU A 93 -7.86 13.08 16.82
C LEU A 93 -8.63 14.03 15.88
N GLU A 94 -9.91 13.76 15.64
CA GLU A 94 -10.77 14.61 14.80
C GLU A 94 -10.77 16.05 15.31
N LYS A 95 -10.98 16.21 16.62
CA LYS A 95 -10.96 17.54 17.28
C LYS A 95 -9.58 18.20 17.24
N ALA A 96 -8.52 17.43 17.49
CA ALA A 96 -7.16 17.98 17.61
C ALA A 96 -6.60 18.44 16.26
N PHE A 97 -6.92 17.72 15.18
CA PHE A 97 -6.37 17.98 13.84
C PHE A 97 -7.38 18.53 12.84
N GLY A 98 -8.65 18.71 13.22
CA GLY A 98 -9.70 19.20 12.34
C GLY A 98 -10.08 18.23 11.24
N LEU A 99 -10.04 16.93 11.53
CA LEU A 99 -10.38 15.87 10.58
C LEU A 99 -11.91 15.76 10.45
N GLU A 100 -12.37 15.35 9.28
CA GLU A 100 -13.77 14.93 9.06
C GLU A 100 -14.00 13.54 9.66
N GLN A 101 -12.99 12.67 9.61
CA GLN A 101 -13.03 11.33 10.17
C GLN A 101 -11.64 10.84 10.57
N ALA A 102 -11.53 10.26 11.76
CA ALA A 102 -10.42 9.43 12.17
C ALA A 102 -10.87 7.97 12.30
N ILE A 103 -10.00 7.04 11.96
CA ILE A 103 -10.20 5.61 12.17
C ILE A 103 -8.96 5.07 12.87
N VAL A 104 -9.15 4.49 14.04
CA VAL A 104 -8.08 3.93 14.85
C VAL A 104 -8.16 2.42 14.83
N ALA A 105 -7.13 1.79 14.29
CA ALA A 105 -7.02 0.33 14.23
C ALA A 105 -6.46 -0.22 15.55
N PRO A 106 -7.08 -1.28 16.13
CA PRO A 106 -6.60 -1.88 17.37
C PRO A 106 -5.27 -2.62 17.16
N LEU A 107 -4.43 -2.62 18.18
CA LEU A 107 -3.23 -3.46 18.27
C LEU A 107 -3.41 -4.51 19.36
N SER A 108 -2.84 -5.69 19.18
CA SER A 108 -2.83 -6.73 20.23
C SER A 108 -1.81 -6.43 21.34
N SER A 109 -0.78 -5.64 21.03
CA SER A 109 0.24 -5.12 21.96
C SER A 109 0.99 -3.96 21.29
N ALA A 110 1.69 -3.14 22.08
CA ALA A 110 2.49 -2.01 21.59
C ALA A 110 3.62 -2.43 20.61
N ASP A 111 4.11 -3.66 20.69
CA ASP A 111 5.15 -4.20 19.81
C ASP A 111 4.59 -4.79 18.50
N THR A 112 3.27 -4.77 18.31
CA THR A 112 2.63 -5.32 17.10
C THR A 112 2.95 -4.44 15.88
N ASP A 113 3.29 -5.07 14.73
CA ASP A 113 3.43 -4.33 13.46
C ASP A 113 2.10 -3.64 13.13
N PRO A 114 2.04 -2.30 13.06
CA PRO A 114 0.82 -1.56 12.85
C PRO A 114 0.30 -1.65 11.39
N ILE A 115 1.12 -2.12 10.44
CA ILE A 115 0.77 -2.14 9.03
C ILE A 115 -0.47 -3.01 8.75
N PRO A 116 -0.57 -4.27 9.20
CA PRO A 116 -1.73 -5.11 8.90
C PRO A 116 -3.06 -4.53 9.41
N PRO A 117 -3.21 -4.10 10.68
CA PRO A 117 -4.47 -3.54 11.15
C PRO A 117 -4.83 -2.21 10.47
N ILE A 118 -3.88 -1.30 10.26
CA ILE A 118 -4.10 -0.05 9.51
C ILE A 118 -4.57 -0.37 8.09
N SER A 119 -3.90 -1.32 7.42
CA SER A 119 -4.25 -1.70 6.05
C SER A 119 -5.64 -2.32 5.95
N ALA A 120 -6.05 -3.11 6.95
CA ALA A 120 -7.40 -3.68 7.01
C ALA A 120 -8.46 -2.57 7.18
N ALA A 121 -8.24 -1.65 8.10
CA ALA A 121 -9.12 -0.48 8.30
C ALA A 121 -9.21 0.40 7.03
N THR A 122 -8.07 0.64 6.37
CA THR A 122 -8.02 1.40 5.13
C THR A 122 -8.78 0.70 4.00
N GLY A 123 -8.61 -0.62 3.85
CA GLY A 123 -9.31 -1.40 2.84
C GLY A 123 -10.83 -1.42 3.04
N ALA A 124 -11.27 -1.51 4.28
CA ALA A 124 -12.69 -1.42 4.64
C ALA A 124 -13.26 -0.04 4.28
N TYR A 125 -12.58 1.03 4.68
CA TYR A 125 -12.96 2.41 4.34
C TYR A 125 -13.06 2.62 2.83
N LEU A 126 -12.06 2.23 2.06
CA LEU A 126 -12.05 2.39 0.61
C LEU A 126 -13.15 1.57 -0.07
N SER A 127 -13.43 0.36 0.43
CA SER A 127 -14.51 -0.49 -0.10
C SER A 127 -15.89 0.16 0.05
N GLU A 128 -16.09 0.98 1.09
CA GLU A 128 -17.32 1.74 1.32
C GLU A 128 -17.37 3.05 0.50
N LYS A 129 -16.25 3.79 0.43
CA LYS A 129 -16.22 5.17 -0.06
C LYS A 129 -16.00 5.30 -1.56
N ILE A 130 -15.38 4.32 -2.21
CA ILE A 130 -15.13 4.40 -3.66
C ILE A 130 -16.44 4.25 -4.43
N GLN A 131 -16.72 5.19 -5.32
CA GLN A 131 -17.92 5.26 -6.13
C GLN A 131 -17.60 5.33 -7.63
N HIS A 132 -18.63 5.11 -8.44
CA HIS A 132 -18.54 5.25 -9.89
C HIS A 132 -18.12 6.67 -10.30
N GLY A 133 -17.29 6.79 -11.33
CA GLY A 133 -16.84 8.05 -11.88
C GLY A 133 -15.72 8.75 -11.11
N MET A 134 -15.29 8.23 -9.96
CA MET A 134 -14.23 8.88 -9.15
C MET A 134 -12.86 8.84 -9.84
N ARG A 135 -12.09 9.90 -9.58
CA ARG A 135 -10.66 10.01 -9.90
C ARG A 135 -9.87 9.95 -8.60
N ILE A 136 -9.08 8.90 -8.44
CA ILE A 136 -8.35 8.62 -7.20
C ILE A 136 -6.86 8.68 -7.48
N GLY A 137 -6.18 9.61 -6.85
CA GLY A 137 -4.71 9.66 -6.82
C GLY A 137 -4.17 8.73 -5.75
N VAL A 138 -3.20 7.91 -6.10
CA VAL A 138 -2.62 6.96 -5.14
C VAL A 138 -1.12 7.16 -5.00
N GLY A 139 -0.68 7.26 -3.75
CA GLY A 139 0.72 7.25 -3.36
C GLY A 139 1.30 5.84 -3.39
N TRP A 140 2.26 5.59 -2.51
CA TRP A 140 2.95 4.31 -2.42
C TRP A 140 3.35 3.97 -0.98
N GLY A 141 3.87 2.77 -0.78
CA GLY A 141 4.43 2.31 0.49
C GLY A 141 3.86 0.99 0.95
N ARG A 142 4.45 0.45 2.02
CA ARG A 142 4.08 -0.87 2.54
C ARG A 142 2.63 -0.94 3.02
N THR A 143 2.17 0.10 3.71
CA THR A 143 0.79 0.18 4.20
C THR A 143 -0.20 0.16 3.04
N LEU A 144 0.03 1.00 2.01
CA LEU A 144 -0.84 1.04 0.83
C LEU A 144 -0.84 -0.28 0.07
N SER A 145 0.33 -0.88 -0.16
CA SER A 145 0.41 -2.18 -0.85
C SER A 145 -0.31 -3.29 -0.07
N SER A 146 -0.23 -3.28 1.26
CA SER A 146 -0.96 -4.22 2.11
C SER A 146 -2.47 -4.01 2.08
N THR A 147 -2.93 -2.78 1.83
CA THR A 147 -4.36 -2.43 1.75
C THR A 147 -5.08 -3.17 0.63
N LEU A 148 -4.40 -3.49 -0.49
CA LEU A 148 -5.01 -4.24 -1.60
C LEU A 148 -5.64 -5.57 -1.17
N GLN A 149 -5.08 -6.21 -0.15
CA GLN A 149 -5.59 -7.48 0.36
C GLN A 149 -6.95 -7.34 1.05
N HIS A 150 -7.31 -6.13 1.44
CA HIS A 150 -8.51 -5.82 2.22
C HIS A 150 -9.58 -5.08 1.40
N ILE A 151 -9.30 -4.71 0.16
CA ILE A 151 -10.29 -4.09 -0.73
C ILE A 151 -11.13 -5.18 -1.41
N GLY A 152 -12.45 -5.04 -1.36
CA GLY A 152 -13.38 -5.92 -2.07
C GLY A 152 -13.24 -5.75 -3.59
N SER A 153 -12.92 -6.83 -4.31
CA SER A 153 -12.98 -6.79 -5.78
C SER A 153 -14.41 -6.60 -6.24
N ARG A 154 -14.67 -5.52 -6.95
CA ARG A 154 -15.98 -5.22 -7.52
C ARG A 154 -15.81 -4.28 -8.72
N PRO A 155 -16.69 -4.33 -9.73
CA PRO A 155 -16.64 -3.34 -10.81
C PRO A 155 -17.08 -1.96 -10.31
N VAL A 156 -16.27 -0.95 -10.63
CA VAL A 156 -16.57 0.46 -10.38
C VAL A 156 -16.46 1.18 -11.72
N ASN A 157 -17.60 1.50 -12.32
CA ASN A 157 -17.65 2.09 -13.65
C ASN A 157 -16.98 3.47 -13.65
N ASP A 158 -16.26 3.77 -14.74
CA ASP A 158 -15.59 5.06 -14.98
C ASP A 158 -14.60 5.49 -13.89
N LEU A 159 -14.12 4.54 -13.08
CA LEU A 159 -13.09 4.80 -12.08
C LEU A 159 -11.74 5.03 -12.77
N LYS A 160 -11.07 6.11 -12.38
CA LYS A 160 -9.69 6.41 -12.80
C LYS A 160 -8.76 6.41 -11.59
N VAL A 161 -7.71 5.62 -11.68
CA VAL A 161 -6.68 5.53 -10.64
C VAL A 161 -5.38 6.13 -11.19
N ILE A 162 -4.90 7.17 -10.56
CA ILE A 162 -3.74 7.94 -11.00
C ILE A 162 -2.57 7.68 -10.06
N SER A 163 -1.46 7.14 -10.58
CA SER A 163 -0.21 7.05 -9.83
C SER A 163 0.35 8.45 -9.60
N LEU A 164 0.56 8.83 -8.35
CA LEU A 164 1.08 10.16 -7.98
C LEU A 164 2.61 10.21 -7.97
N LEU A 165 3.28 9.11 -8.23
CA LEU A 165 4.75 9.00 -8.20
C LEU A 165 5.23 8.08 -9.32
N GLY A 166 6.38 8.41 -9.90
CA GLY A 166 7.08 7.59 -10.87
C GLY A 166 7.58 6.26 -10.30
N GLY A 167 8.12 5.41 -11.17
CA GLY A 167 8.53 4.04 -10.84
C GLY A 167 9.87 3.96 -10.12
N ILE A 168 10.09 2.86 -9.41
CA ILE A 168 11.33 2.52 -8.72
C ILE A 168 12.02 1.39 -9.47
N VAL A 169 13.29 1.57 -9.82
CA VAL A 169 14.05 0.61 -10.65
C VAL A 169 14.24 -0.75 -9.97
N GLN A 170 14.41 -0.75 -8.65
CA GLN A 170 14.58 -1.98 -7.86
C GLN A 170 13.53 -2.07 -6.75
N PRO A 171 12.27 -2.32 -7.09
CA PRO A 171 11.23 -2.45 -6.08
C PRO A 171 11.40 -3.77 -5.34
N ARG A 172 11.65 -3.73 -4.05
CA ARG A 172 11.74 -4.95 -3.24
C ARG A 172 10.37 -5.58 -2.97
N ARG A 173 9.32 -4.77 -2.77
CA ARG A 173 7.96 -5.24 -2.43
C ARG A 173 6.84 -4.29 -2.87
N SER A 174 7.14 -3.08 -3.31
CA SER A 174 6.12 -2.08 -3.66
C SER A 174 6.69 -1.10 -4.67
N ASN A 175 6.03 -0.99 -5.81
CA ASN A 175 6.35 -0.02 -6.86
C ASN A 175 5.12 0.87 -7.06
N PRO A 176 5.25 2.20 -7.06
CA PRO A 176 4.11 3.10 -7.17
C PRO A 176 3.21 2.83 -8.38
N PRO A 177 3.72 2.73 -9.63
CA PRO A 177 2.89 2.42 -10.78
C PRO A 177 2.23 1.03 -10.70
N GLU A 178 2.93 0.03 -10.16
CA GLU A 178 2.38 -1.31 -9.99
C GLU A 178 1.22 -1.32 -8.99
N PHE A 179 1.36 -0.61 -7.88
CA PHE A 179 0.28 -0.44 -6.91
C PHE A 179 -0.96 0.21 -7.55
N ALA A 180 -0.78 1.32 -8.27
CA ALA A 180 -1.87 2.00 -8.95
C ALA A 180 -2.56 1.10 -9.99
N TRP A 181 -1.77 0.33 -10.74
CA TRP A 181 -2.29 -0.63 -11.71
C TRP A 181 -3.11 -1.74 -11.05
N GLN A 182 -2.58 -2.38 -10.00
CA GLN A 182 -3.27 -3.45 -9.27
C GLN A 182 -4.56 -2.93 -8.63
N PHE A 183 -4.52 -1.72 -8.05
CA PHE A 183 -5.68 -1.08 -7.46
C PHE A 183 -6.79 -0.86 -8.51
N ALA A 184 -6.44 -0.32 -9.68
CA ALA A 184 -7.37 -0.14 -10.79
C ALA A 184 -7.97 -1.47 -11.26
N GLN A 185 -7.13 -2.50 -11.47
CA GLN A 185 -7.57 -3.82 -11.93
C GLN A 185 -8.55 -4.49 -10.97
N MET A 186 -8.33 -4.38 -9.66
CA MET A 186 -9.24 -4.97 -8.64
C MET A 186 -10.65 -4.39 -8.71
N LEU A 187 -10.76 -3.13 -9.11
CA LEU A 187 -12.02 -2.39 -9.21
C LEU A 187 -12.53 -2.25 -10.64
N GLN A 188 -11.84 -2.90 -11.61
CA GLN A 188 -12.12 -2.83 -13.05
C GLN A 188 -12.14 -1.40 -13.59
N GLY A 189 -11.31 -0.52 -13.00
CA GLY A 189 -11.11 0.86 -13.42
C GLY A 189 -9.93 1.02 -14.37
N GLU A 190 -9.69 2.25 -14.81
CA GLU A 190 -8.56 2.63 -15.66
C GLU A 190 -7.38 3.10 -14.79
N GLY A 191 -6.17 2.57 -15.06
CA GLY A 191 -4.93 2.98 -14.38
C GLY A 191 -4.12 3.94 -15.23
N TYR A 192 -3.78 5.11 -14.68
CA TYR A 192 -2.92 6.12 -15.28
C TYR A 192 -1.60 6.17 -14.52
N LEU A 193 -0.50 5.94 -15.22
CA LEU A 193 0.80 5.72 -14.60
C LEU A 193 1.79 6.77 -15.09
N ILE A 194 2.73 7.18 -14.23
CA ILE A 194 3.87 8.01 -14.61
C ILE A 194 4.99 7.08 -15.11
N PRO A 195 5.20 6.92 -16.43
CA PRO A 195 6.19 6.00 -17.00
C PRO A 195 7.59 6.63 -16.97
N ALA A 196 8.02 7.07 -15.80
CA ALA A 196 9.34 7.64 -15.55
C ALA A 196 9.85 7.16 -14.18
N PRO A 197 11.18 7.20 -13.92
CA PRO A 197 11.72 6.96 -12.60
C PRO A 197 11.13 7.96 -11.58
N ALA A 198 10.93 7.51 -10.32
CA ALA A 198 10.48 8.39 -9.23
C ALA A 198 11.45 9.54 -8.96
N LEU A 199 12.74 9.32 -9.20
CA LEU A 199 13.78 10.32 -9.09
C LEU A 199 14.66 10.27 -10.36
N VAL A 200 14.77 11.40 -11.06
CA VAL A 200 15.64 11.55 -12.22
C VAL A 200 16.97 12.18 -11.83
N ASP A 201 17.92 12.22 -12.75
CA ASP A 201 19.28 12.71 -12.53
C ASP A 201 19.36 14.25 -12.36
N SER A 202 18.48 14.99 -13.03
CA SER A 202 18.53 16.46 -13.06
C SER A 202 17.15 17.10 -13.24
N LYS A 203 17.06 18.39 -12.93
CA LYS A 203 15.88 19.23 -13.18
C LYS A 203 15.56 19.31 -14.69
N GLU A 204 16.59 19.39 -15.51
CA GLU A 204 16.49 19.45 -16.98
C GLU A 204 15.84 18.18 -17.53
N THR A 205 16.26 17.02 -17.05
CA THR A 205 15.65 15.73 -17.41
C THR A 205 14.19 15.68 -16.97
N ARG A 206 13.89 16.11 -15.74
CA ARG A 206 12.50 16.19 -15.24
C ARG A 206 11.64 17.06 -16.18
N THR A 207 12.09 18.26 -16.47
CA THR A 207 11.39 19.20 -17.36
C THR A 207 11.20 18.61 -18.76
N ALA A 208 12.23 17.98 -19.31
CA ALA A 208 12.15 17.36 -20.64
C ALA A 208 11.14 16.21 -20.69
N LEU A 209 11.09 15.36 -19.66
CA LEU A 209 10.13 14.27 -19.58
C LEU A 209 8.69 14.79 -19.47
N ILE A 210 8.47 15.82 -18.68
CA ILE A 210 7.13 16.40 -18.49
C ILE A 210 6.67 17.09 -19.78
N GLU A 211 7.48 18.00 -20.33
CA GLU A 211 7.06 18.89 -21.42
C GLU A 211 7.14 18.26 -22.80
N ARG A 212 8.12 17.35 -23.04
CA ARG A 212 8.42 16.81 -24.38
C ARG A 212 8.00 15.35 -24.55
N CYS A 213 7.83 14.60 -23.45
CA CYS A 213 7.44 13.18 -23.49
C CYS A 213 5.98 12.93 -23.09
N GLY A 214 5.17 13.99 -22.93
CA GLY A 214 3.72 13.88 -22.68
C GLY A 214 3.35 13.48 -21.26
N LEU A 215 4.29 13.53 -20.29
CA LEU A 215 3.99 13.17 -18.91
C LEU A 215 3.14 14.22 -18.18
N ASN A 216 3.07 15.44 -18.71
CA ASN A 216 2.12 16.46 -18.25
C ASN A 216 0.68 15.91 -18.24
N THR A 217 0.28 15.08 -19.20
CA THR A 217 -1.08 14.52 -19.25
C THR A 217 -1.48 13.81 -17.95
N VAL A 218 -0.58 13.00 -17.38
CA VAL A 218 -0.87 12.28 -16.12
C VAL A 218 -0.75 13.21 -14.91
N LEU A 219 0.22 14.13 -14.94
CA LEU A 219 0.40 15.11 -13.86
C LEU A 219 -0.77 16.11 -13.80
N ASP A 220 -1.31 16.54 -14.95
CA ASP A 220 -2.48 17.40 -15.03
C ASP A 220 -3.74 16.69 -14.49
N MET A 221 -3.85 15.38 -14.66
CA MET A 221 -4.92 14.59 -14.03
C MET A 221 -4.88 14.63 -12.50
N ALA A 222 -3.70 14.81 -11.91
CA ALA A 222 -3.54 14.94 -10.47
C ALA A 222 -4.02 16.30 -9.92
N GLU A 223 -4.31 17.28 -10.77
CA GLU A 223 -4.89 18.57 -10.36
C GLU A 223 -6.40 18.52 -10.11
N ASP A 224 -7.07 17.44 -10.55
CA ASP A 224 -8.53 17.33 -10.50
C ASP A 224 -8.94 15.92 -10.02
N LEU A 225 -8.62 15.64 -8.75
CA LEU A 225 -8.91 14.39 -8.08
C LEU A 225 -10.09 14.53 -7.11
N ASP A 226 -10.89 13.48 -6.99
CA ASP A 226 -11.95 13.39 -5.97
C ASP A 226 -11.36 12.92 -4.62
N MET A 227 -10.35 12.04 -4.68
CA MET A 227 -9.68 11.49 -3.50
C MET A 227 -8.19 11.31 -3.76
N VAL A 228 -7.37 11.54 -2.73
CA VAL A 228 -5.98 11.07 -2.67
C VAL A 228 -5.81 10.07 -1.53
N LEU A 229 -5.09 8.98 -1.82
CA LEU A 229 -4.71 7.96 -0.85
C LEU A 229 -3.20 8.03 -0.64
N LEU A 230 -2.79 8.48 0.54
CA LEU A 230 -1.40 8.77 0.88
C LEU A 230 -0.94 7.98 2.10
N SER A 231 0.35 7.68 2.12
CA SER A 231 1.08 7.22 3.30
C SER A 231 2.39 7.99 3.38
N ILE A 232 2.99 8.06 4.56
CA ILE A 232 4.23 8.80 4.78
C ILE A 232 5.36 7.88 5.23
N GLY A 233 6.60 8.29 4.95
CA GLY A 233 7.82 7.72 5.49
C GLY A 233 8.41 8.61 6.58
N GLY A 234 9.04 8.00 7.60
CA GLY A 234 9.93 8.71 8.52
C GLY A 234 11.36 8.66 8.00
N ILE A 235 12.12 9.75 8.12
CA ILE A 235 13.49 9.79 7.57
C ILE A 235 14.52 9.08 8.46
N GLU A 236 14.39 9.14 9.77
CA GLU A 236 15.34 8.53 10.72
C GLU A 236 15.10 7.04 10.91
N THR A 237 13.94 6.54 10.55
CA THR A 237 13.55 5.17 10.83
C THR A 237 14.29 4.17 9.96
N ALA A 238 14.69 3.03 10.54
CA ALA A 238 15.18 1.88 9.78
C ALA A 238 14.14 1.35 8.77
N SER A 239 12.89 1.75 8.93
CA SER A 239 11.77 1.42 8.07
C SER A 239 11.53 2.43 6.94
N SER A 240 12.33 3.50 6.83
CA SER A 240 12.23 4.48 5.73
C SER A 240 12.27 3.78 4.38
N THR A 241 11.18 3.91 3.63
CA THR A 241 11.06 3.22 2.34
C THR A 241 11.96 3.87 1.29
N SER A 242 12.06 5.20 1.27
CA SER A 242 12.91 5.98 0.37
C SER A 242 14.39 5.60 0.47
N TYR A 243 14.89 5.41 1.70
CA TYR A 243 16.25 4.94 1.95
C TYR A 243 16.43 3.46 1.57
N ARG A 244 15.50 2.58 1.97
CA ARG A 244 15.59 1.13 1.73
C ARG A 244 15.55 0.73 0.26
N VAL A 245 14.97 1.52 -0.61
CA VAL A 245 14.96 1.29 -2.07
C VAL A 245 16.15 1.93 -2.77
N GLY A 246 17.08 2.56 -2.02
CA GLY A 246 18.33 3.13 -2.55
C GLY A 246 18.13 4.39 -3.40
N LEU A 247 17.01 5.09 -3.26
CA LEU A 247 16.77 6.36 -3.93
C LEU A 247 17.37 7.54 -3.15
N VAL A 248 17.54 7.39 -1.85
CA VAL A 248 18.22 8.32 -0.96
C VAL A 248 19.42 7.58 -0.38
N ASP A 249 20.62 8.04 -0.66
CA ASP A 249 21.86 7.52 -0.08
C ASP A 249 22.17 8.15 1.29
N ASP A 250 23.24 7.71 1.93
CA ASP A 250 23.63 8.20 3.26
C ASP A 250 23.94 9.70 3.25
N GLN A 251 24.58 10.22 2.22
CA GLN A 251 24.94 11.64 2.11
C GLN A 251 23.67 12.48 1.95
N GLN A 252 22.76 12.07 1.07
CA GLN A 252 21.49 12.74 0.86
C GLN A 252 20.63 12.71 2.13
N LYS A 253 20.59 11.57 2.83
CA LYS A 253 19.89 11.44 4.10
C LYS A 253 20.44 12.42 5.16
N GLN A 254 21.76 12.53 5.28
CA GLN A 254 22.37 13.47 6.20
C GLN A 254 22.05 14.94 5.85
N SER A 255 22.05 15.29 4.55
CA SER A 255 21.64 16.60 4.09
C SER A 255 20.20 16.93 4.48
N LEU A 256 19.28 16.01 4.20
CA LEU A 256 17.87 16.18 4.56
C LEU A 256 17.65 16.33 6.06
N LEU A 257 18.34 15.52 6.89
CA LEU A 257 18.29 15.65 8.35
C LEU A 257 18.85 16.98 8.83
N ALA A 258 19.97 17.44 8.25
CA ALA A 258 20.56 18.73 8.59
C ALA A 258 19.63 19.90 8.24
N ASN A 259 18.80 19.75 7.22
CA ASN A 259 17.75 20.71 6.83
C ASN A 259 16.44 20.52 7.63
N GLY A 260 16.43 19.66 8.65
CA GLY A 260 15.30 19.48 9.57
C GLY A 260 14.20 18.56 9.05
N ALA A 261 14.46 17.75 8.03
CA ALA A 261 13.46 16.80 7.53
C ALA A 261 13.13 15.74 8.60
N VAL A 262 11.84 15.52 8.85
CA VAL A 262 11.33 14.45 9.74
C VAL A 262 10.69 13.30 8.98
N GLY A 263 10.21 13.55 7.77
CA GLY A 263 9.53 12.56 6.95
C GLY A 263 9.39 12.97 5.49
N ASP A 264 8.79 12.07 4.71
CA ASP A 264 8.47 12.30 3.30
C ASP A 264 7.07 11.84 2.93
N VAL A 265 6.50 12.51 1.94
CA VAL A 265 5.34 12.08 1.16
C VAL A 265 5.67 12.22 -0.32
N LEU A 266 5.60 11.12 -1.08
CA LEU A 266 5.94 11.11 -2.52
C LEU A 266 7.35 11.69 -2.82
N PHE A 267 8.33 11.44 -1.96
CA PHE A 267 9.68 12.04 -1.97
C PHE A 267 9.74 13.56 -1.79
N HIS A 268 8.66 14.20 -1.38
CA HIS A 268 8.71 15.55 -0.84
C HIS A 268 9.04 15.46 0.64
N PHE A 269 10.24 15.88 1.01
CA PHE A 269 10.71 15.86 2.40
C PHE A 269 10.28 17.12 3.13
N TYR A 270 9.80 16.97 4.36
CA TYR A 270 9.22 18.04 5.15
C TYR A 270 9.71 18.03 6.61
N ASP A 271 9.67 19.20 7.25
CA ASP A 271 10.02 19.41 8.65
C ASP A 271 8.82 19.14 9.59
N ALA A 272 9.07 19.25 10.91
CA ALA A 272 8.04 19.06 11.94
C ALA A 272 6.91 20.12 11.88
N ASP A 273 7.13 21.24 11.19
CA ASP A 273 6.12 22.27 10.94
C ASP A 273 5.32 22.03 9.65
N GLY A 274 5.62 20.97 8.92
CA GLY A 274 4.97 20.63 7.65
C GLY A 274 5.42 21.50 6.49
N ARG A 275 6.61 22.11 6.57
CA ARG A 275 7.21 22.86 5.46
C ARG A 275 8.14 21.95 4.69
N ILE A 276 8.06 22.02 3.36
CA ILE A 276 9.03 21.32 2.51
C ILE A 276 10.42 21.88 2.80
N VAL A 277 11.39 21.01 3.12
CA VAL A 277 12.76 21.43 3.39
C VAL A 277 13.45 21.89 2.10
N ASP A 278 14.37 22.83 2.20
CA ASP A 278 15.14 23.33 1.06
C ASP A 278 16.26 22.33 0.72
N ASP A 279 16.00 21.48 -0.27
CA ASP A 279 16.95 20.48 -0.74
C ASP A 279 16.79 20.24 -2.25
N PRO A 280 17.90 20.17 -3.01
CA PRO A 280 17.89 19.99 -4.48
C PRO A 280 17.18 18.69 -4.94
N VAL A 281 16.98 17.71 -4.06
CA VAL A 281 16.29 16.47 -4.42
C VAL A 281 14.89 16.73 -4.99
N HIS A 282 14.19 17.75 -4.49
CA HIS A 282 12.82 18.08 -4.91
C HIS A 282 12.72 18.51 -6.37
N GLU A 283 13.80 19.08 -6.95
CA GLU A 283 13.82 19.45 -8.37
C GLU A 283 13.86 18.25 -9.31
N ARG A 284 14.17 17.05 -8.78
CA ARG A 284 14.34 15.80 -9.54
C ARG A 284 13.22 14.79 -9.36
N VAL A 285 12.26 15.08 -8.48
CA VAL A 285 11.16 14.15 -8.15
C VAL A 285 10.10 14.16 -9.24
N MET A 286 9.75 12.97 -9.74
CA MET A 286 8.68 12.75 -10.72
C MET A 286 7.39 12.38 -9.98
N SER A 287 6.73 13.37 -9.41
CA SER A 287 5.49 13.20 -8.64
C SER A 287 4.50 14.33 -8.88
N ALA A 288 3.25 14.12 -8.46
CA ALA A 288 2.27 15.18 -8.31
C ALA A 288 2.76 16.22 -7.29
N SER A 289 2.33 17.47 -7.43
CA SER A 289 2.70 18.56 -6.54
C SER A 289 1.96 18.45 -5.20
N ILE A 290 2.56 18.98 -4.13
CA ILE A 290 1.90 19.05 -2.82
C ILE A 290 0.64 19.94 -2.89
N GLU A 291 0.70 21.01 -3.68
CA GLU A 291 -0.41 21.92 -3.88
C GLU A 291 -1.63 21.23 -4.49
N SER A 292 -1.43 20.31 -5.46
CA SER A 292 -2.50 19.50 -6.04
C SER A 292 -3.13 18.60 -4.99
N LEU A 293 -2.30 17.94 -4.18
CA LEU A 293 -2.79 17.06 -3.10
C LEU A 293 -3.62 17.84 -2.07
N GLN A 294 -3.20 19.06 -1.71
CA GLN A 294 -3.91 19.90 -0.75
C GLN A 294 -5.27 20.39 -1.26
N LYS A 295 -5.43 20.55 -2.57
CA LYS A 295 -6.70 20.97 -3.20
C LYS A 295 -7.73 19.84 -3.31
N THR A 296 -7.28 18.59 -3.24
CA THR A 296 -8.16 17.42 -3.38
C THR A 296 -9.19 17.39 -2.24
N PRO A 297 -10.49 17.22 -2.54
CA PRO A 297 -11.54 17.25 -1.51
C PRO A 297 -11.34 16.17 -0.44
N GLN A 298 -11.13 14.92 -0.82
CA GLN A 298 -10.89 13.83 0.12
C GLN A 298 -9.39 13.49 0.18
N ARG A 299 -8.77 13.85 1.28
CA ARG A 299 -7.35 13.60 1.54
C ARG A 299 -7.22 12.53 2.62
N LEU A 300 -7.08 11.28 2.17
CA LEU A 300 -6.91 10.14 3.05
C LEU A 300 -5.43 9.89 3.33
N LEU A 301 -5.03 10.12 4.58
CA LEU A 301 -3.72 9.73 5.09
C LEU A 301 -3.85 8.42 5.87
N THR A 302 -3.05 7.41 5.49
CA THR A 302 -3.01 6.12 6.19
C THR A 302 -1.57 5.78 6.54
N SER A 303 -1.24 5.84 7.82
CA SER A 303 0.10 5.55 8.33
C SER A 303 0.09 5.42 9.85
N GLY A 304 1.09 4.75 10.40
CA GLY A 304 1.28 4.58 11.85
C GLY A 304 2.64 4.00 12.17
N GLY A 305 2.82 3.70 13.44
CA GLY A 305 4.09 3.31 14.04
C GLY A 305 4.69 4.45 14.86
N THR A 306 4.96 4.17 16.15
CA THR A 306 5.45 5.18 17.10
C THR A 306 6.79 5.79 16.71
N GLU A 307 7.56 5.10 15.88
CA GLU A 307 8.81 5.60 15.31
C GLU A 307 8.63 6.73 14.28
N LYS A 308 7.38 7.04 13.88
CA LYS A 308 7.06 8.05 12.85
C LYS A 308 6.26 9.22 13.38
N ILE A 309 6.12 9.38 14.69
CA ILE A 309 5.25 10.40 15.28
C ILE A 309 5.59 11.81 14.80
N GLU A 310 6.87 12.20 14.78
CA GLU A 310 7.28 13.52 14.29
C GLU A 310 6.91 13.70 12.80
N ALA A 311 7.12 12.66 11.98
CA ALA A 311 6.71 12.68 10.58
C ALA A 311 5.19 12.76 10.42
N LEU A 312 4.41 12.04 11.24
CA LEU A 312 2.95 12.12 11.24
C LEU A 312 2.46 13.52 11.61
N LEU A 313 3.00 14.13 12.65
CA LEU A 313 2.65 15.49 13.07
C LEU A 313 2.98 16.53 11.99
N GLY A 314 4.14 16.44 11.36
CA GLY A 314 4.50 17.26 10.21
C GLY A 314 3.55 17.06 9.02
N ALA A 315 3.20 15.81 8.71
CA ALA A 315 2.27 15.47 7.63
C ALA A 315 0.85 16.03 7.88
N MET A 316 0.37 16.02 9.12
CA MET A 316 -0.92 16.63 9.47
C MET A 316 -0.95 18.12 9.12
N LYS A 317 0.14 18.85 9.39
CA LYS A 317 0.25 20.27 9.05
C LYS A 317 0.40 20.49 7.54
N LEU A 318 1.23 19.67 6.87
CA LEU A 318 1.50 19.77 5.44
C LEU A 318 0.26 19.43 4.61
N LEU A 319 -0.30 18.22 4.79
CA LEU A 319 -1.34 17.67 3.91
C LEU A 319 -2.75 18.11 4.31
N ARG A 320 -2.95 18.46 5.58
CA ARG A 320 -4.27 18.77 6.16
C ARG A 320 -5.29 17.69 5.75
N PRO A 321 -5.05 16.41 6.11
CA PRO A 321 -5.91 15.33 5.70
C PRO A 321 -7.36 15.57 6.18
N THR A 322 -8.34 15.12 5.39
CA THR A 322 -9.74 15.09 5.82
C THR A 322 -10.04 13.79 6.56
N VAL A 323 -9.34 12.72 6.18
CA VAL A 323 -9.48 11.41 6.82
C VAL A 323 -8.10 10.90 7.23
N PHE A 324 -7.99 10.41 8.45
CA PHE A 324 -6.76 9.81 8.97
C PHE A 324 -7.03 8.41 9.51
N ILE A 325 -6.27 7.43 9.02
CA ILE A 325 -6.34 6.03 9.48
C ILE A 325 -5.00 5.67 10.08
N THR A 326 -5.00 5.29 11.36
CA THR A 326 -3.79 4.99 12.12
C THR A 326 -4.03 3.86 13.12
N ASP A 327 -3.01 3.47 13.86
CA ASP A 327 -3.11 2.54 14.99
C ASP A 327 -3.28 3.27 16.33
N GLU A 328 -3.72 2.54 17.35
CA GLU A 328 -4.04 3.09 18.67
C GLU A 328 -2.82 3.69 19.40
N GLU A 329 -1.65 3.07 19.28
CA GLU A 329 -0.43 3.58 19.91
C GLU A 329 0.04 4.89 19.26
N SER A 330 0.01 4.92 17.92
CA SER A 330 0.30 6.17 17.19
C SER A 330 -0.68 7.27 17.52
N ALA A 331 -2.00 6.96 17.59
CA ALA A 331 -3.04 7.89 17.95
C ALA A 331 -2.79 8.50 19.34
N ALA A 332 -2.56 7.64 20.34
CA ALA A 332 -2.29 8.04 21.71
C ALA A 332 -1.03 8.90 21.82
N GLU A 333 0.07 8.51 21.15
CA GLU A 333 1.34 9.25 21.21
C GLU A 333 1.25 10.59 20.50
N MET A 334 0.59 10.68 19.36
CA MET A 334 0.34 11.96 18.68
C MET A 334 -0.42 12.94 19.57
N LEU A 335 -1.48 12.48 20.26
CA LEU A 335 -2.24 13.31 21.19
C LEU A 335 -1.37 13.78 22.38
N ARG A 336 -0.56 12.90 22.98
CA ARG A 336 0.38 13.26 24.04
C ARG A 336 1.37 14.34 23.60
N ARG A 337 1.96 14.20 22.41
CA ARG A 337 2.95 15.15 21.88
C ARG A 337 2.40 16.56 21.68
N ILE A 338 1.13 16.69 21.36
CA ILE A 338 0.48 18.01 21.20
C ILE A 338 -0.21 18.51 22.49
N GLY A 339 0.00 17.83 23.64
CA GLY A 339 -0.52 18.23 24.94
C GLY A 339 -2.00 17.95 25.18
N HIS A 340 -2.61 17.05 24.39
CA HIS A 340 -3.98 16.59 24.60
C HIS A 340 -4.02 15.39 25.56
N SER A 341 -5.07 15.32 26.38
CA SER A 341 -5.34 14.15 27.21
C SER A 341 -5.71 12.96 26.33
N VAL A 342 -5.08 11.83 26.59
CA VAL A 342 -5.43 10.56 25.92
C VAL A 342 -6.63 9.96 26.64
N PRO A 343 -7.73 9.67 25.93
CA PRO A 343 -8.85 8.93 26.51
C PRO A 343 -8.42 7.53 26.99
N ASN A 344 -8.93 7.11 28.14
CA ASN A 344 -8.69 5.77 28.70
C ASN A 344 -9.57 4.73 28.02
#